data_08043cd793d4f87a077356f9e8f65d75
#
_entry.id   08043cd793d4f87a077356f9e8f65d75
#
_cell.length_a   1.000
_cell.length_b   1.000
_cell.length_c   1.000
_cell.angle_alpha   90.00
_cell.angle_beta   90.00
_cell.angle_gamma   90.00
#
_symmetry.space_group_name_H-M   'P 1'
#
loop_
_entity.id
_entity.type
_entity.pdbx_description
1 polymer ?
#
loop_
_entity_poly.entity_id
_entity_poly.type
_entity_poly.pdbx_seq_one_letter_code
_entity_poly.pdbx_strand_id
1 'polypeptide(L)'
;MLFLSGLSEKNKAPWLLYFQLSVIYFGALLNKMLQIEWWSGQFMHNWLSVALENPLYNAWFDATQSFVLAKIMSYSAMFVELVIGVILLIPKFRFYAITLILVFHTILFSFTGETFGYFMEDVLIILIAFRSWPKDKSEVKYSSSSFNEIFITFFKLIDFDKRFVLKRRTIKPEINATIEGRVYNGRKAIVHMLLSTTGFYILLLFSEMGIRFVFDGVAKYICLMILFWSLIWFLSPILFEHLKKKI
;
A
#
# COMPACT_ATOMS: atom_id res chain seq x y z
N MET A 1 -10.63 0.08 -15.14
CA MET A 1 -10.53 0.93 -13.94
C MET A 1 -10.49 2.42 -14.25
N LEU A 2 -9.57 2.94 -15.06
CA LEU A 2 -9.44 4.37 -15.37
C LEU A 2 -10.71 5.00 -15.97
N PHE A 3 -11.44 4.28 -16.83
CA PHE A 3 -12.71 4.74 -17.38
C PHE A 3 -13.77 4.99 -16.31
N LEU A 4 -13.89 4.08 -15.35
CA LEU A 4 -14.87 4.21 -14.25
C LEU A 4 -14.49 5.31 -13.26
N SER A 5 -13.20 5.59 -13.07
CA SER A 5 -12.76 6.72 -12.22
C SER A 5 -13.07 8.07 -12.87
N GLY A 6 -13.05 8.16 -14.20
CA GLY A 6 -13.42 9.36 -14.96
C GLY A 6 -14.91 9.72 -14.88
N LEU A 7 -15.77 8.79 -14.49
CA LEU A 7 -17.19 9.03 -14.28
C LEU A 7 -17.53 9.60 -12.89
N SER A 8 -16.55 9.79 -12.03
CA SER A 8 -16.75 10.30 -10.66
C SER A 8 -16.84 11.83 -10.64
N GLU A 9 -18.02 12.37 -10.37
CA GLU A 9 -18.25 13.81 -10.24
C GLU A 9 -17.60 14.45 -8.99
N LYS A 10 -17.15 13.67 -8.00
CA LYS A 10 -16.79 14.13 -6.64
C LYS A 10 -15.34 13.89 -6.22
N ASN A 11 -14.39 13.76 -7.11
CA ASN A 11 -12.98 13.46 -6.77
C ASN A 11 -12.81 12.27 -5.78
N LYS A 12 -13.77 11.37 -5.73
CA LYS A 12 -13.76 10.13 -4.94
C LYS A 12 -13.84 8.96 -5.90
N ALA A 13 -13.15 7.89 -5.59
CA ALA A 13 -13.29 6.66 -6.35
C ALA A 13 -14.76 6.22 -6.40
N PRO A 14 -15.32 5.92 -7.60
CA PRO A 14 -16.70 5.48 -7.73
C PRO A 14 -16.92 4.19 -6.93
N TRP A 15 -18.16 4.04 -6.39
CA TRP A 15 -18.52 2.83 -5.63
C TRP A 15 -18.28 1.54 -6.41
N LEU A 16 -18.48 1.58 -7.71
CA LEU A 16 -18.30 0.43 -8.59
C LEU A 16 -16.86 -0.13 -8.57
N LEU A 17 -15.84 0.72 -8.41
CA LEU A 17 -14.45 0.25 -8.28
C LEU A 17 -14.25 -0.55 -6.99
N TYR A 18 -14.81 -0.10 -5.87
CA TYR A 18 -14.75 -0.85 -4.61
C TYR A 18 -15.50 -2.18 -4.71
N PHE A 19 -16.67 -2.17 -5.36
CA PHE A 19 -17.45 -3.38 -5.61
C PHE A 19 -16.67 -4.37 -6.48
N GLN A 20 -16.10 -3.91 -7.59
CA GLN A 20 -15.29 -4.74 -8.48
C GLN A 20 -14.10 -5.38 -7.75
N LEU A 21 -13.38 -4.59 -6.95
CA LEU A 21 -12.26 -5.08 -6.17
C LEU A 21 -12.73 -6.10 -5.11
N SER A 22 -13.87 -5.85 -4.46
CA SER A 22 -14.48 -6.80 -3.53
C SER A 22 -14.81 -8.13 -4.20
N VAL A 23 -15.39 -8.10 -5.40
CA VAL A 23 -15.70 -9.32 -6.18
C VAL A 23 -14.44 -10.10 -6.54
N ILE A 24 -13.33 -9.42 -6.86
CA ILE A 24 -12.04 -10.08 -7.12
C ILE A 24 -11.58 -10.86 -5.88
N TYR A 25 -11.61 -10.24 -4.68
CA TYR A 25 -11.22 -10.93 -3.43
C TYR A 25 -12.16 -12.07 -3.06
N PHE A 26 -13.47 -11.90 -3.23
CA PHE A 26 -14.42 -13.01 -3.03
C PHE A 26 -14.21 -14.14 -4.03
N GLY A 27 -13.92 -13.82 -5.29
CA GLY A 27 -13.61 -14.82 -6.31
C GLY A 27 -12.35 -15.61 -5.97
N ALA A 28 -11.30 -14.92 -5.52
CA ALA A 28 -10.06 -15.55 -5.07
C ALA A 28 -10.30 -16.46 -3.85
N LEU A 29 -11.07 -15.99 -2.86
CA LEU A 29 -11.47 -16.76 -1.71
C LEU A 29 -12.26 -18.02 -2.11
N LEU A 30 -13.32 -17.86 -2.91
CA LEU A 30 -14.18 -18.99 -3.33
C LEU A 30 -13.37 -20.04 -4.09
N ASN A 31 -12.48 -19.61 -4.99
CA ASN A 31 -11.60 -20.53 -5.70
C ASN A 31 -10.74 -21.36 -4.72
N LYS A 32 -10.21 -20.76 -3.67
CA LYS A 32 -9.42 -21.46 -2.64
C LYS A 32 -10.29 -22.39 -1.79
N MET A 33 -11.50 -21.95 -1.42
CA MET A 33 -12.41 -22.75 -0.61
C MET A 33 -12.90 -24.02 -1.32
N LEU A 34 -12.99 -24.02 -2.65
CA LEU A 34 -13.41 -25.15 -3.46
C LEU A 34 -12.31 -26.20 -3.66
N GLN A 35 -11.06 -25.89 -3.31
CA GLN A 35 -9.92 -26.78 -3.50
C GLN A 35 -9.46 -27.36 -2.15
N ILE A 36 -9.49 -28.70 -2.03
CA ILE A 36 -9.14 -29.39 -0.79
C ILE A 36 -7.68 -29.16 -0.37
N GLU A 37 -6.80 -28.89 -1.33
CA GLU A 37 -5.38 -28.65 -1.12
C GLU A 37 -5.14 -27.38 -0.30
N TRP A 38 -6.02 -26.38 -0.36
CA TRP A 38 -5.96 -25.19 0.49
C TRP A 38 -6.31 -25.51 1.94
N TRP A 39 -7.30 -26.38 2.17
CA TRP A 39 -7.70 -26.80 3.53
C TRP A 39 -6.68 -27.71 4.19
N SER A 40 -6.05 -28.58 3.41
CA SER A 40 -4.99 -29.46 3.90
C SER A 40 -3.65 -28.76 4.13
N GLY A 41 -3.44 -27.56 3.52
CA GLY A 41 -2.15 -26.89 3.44
C GLY A 41 -1.23 -27.43 2.34
N GLN A 42 -1.65 -28.44 1.60
CA GLN A 42 -0.85 -29.06 0.54
C GLN A 42 -0.49 -28.09 -0.57
N PHE A 43 -1.43 -27.20 -0.94
CA PHE A 43 -1.16 -26.15 -1.94
C PHE A 43 -0.01 -25.25 -1.50
N MET A 44 -0.09 -24.70 -0.29
CA MET A 44 0.95 -23.81 0.24
C MET A 44 2.29 -24.51 0.42
N HIS A 45 2.27 -25.77 0.86
CA HIS A 45 3.49 -26.57 0.95
C HIS A 45 4.14 -26.75 -0.42
N ASN A 46 3.42 -27.26 -1.40
CA ASN A 46 3.94 -27.51 -2.74
C ASN A 46 4.43 -26.21 -3.38
N TRP A 47 3.72 -25.12 -3.16
CA TRP A 47 4.10 -23.83 -3.71
C TRP A 47 5.39 -23.28 -3.08
N LEU A 48 5.50 -23.25 -1.75
CA LEU A 48 6.66 -22.71 -1.06
C LEU A 48 7.88 -23.64 -1.13
N SER A 49 7.67 -24.95 -0.99
CA SER A 49 8.78 -25.90 -0.93
C SER A 49 9.27 -26.32 -2.32
N VAL A 50 8.34 -26.64 -3.24
CA VAL A 50 8.69 -27.23 -4.53
C VAL A 50 8.79 -26.15 -5.62
N ALA A 51 7.78 -25.28 -5.75
CA ALA A 51 7.75 -24.31 -6.85
C ALA A 51 8.68 -23.11 -6.61
N LEU A 52 8.82 -22.67 -5.37
CA LEU A 52 9.64 -21.50 -4.98
C LEU A 52 10.97 -21.88 -4.33
N GLU A 53 11.11 -23.12 -3.91
CA GLU A 53 12.29 -23.60 -3.15
C GLU A 53 12.65 -22.64 -1.98
N ASN A 54 11.62 -22.12 -1.28
CA ASN A 54 11.80 -21.09 -0.26
C ASN A 54 12.66 -21.62 0.90
N PRO A 55 13.87 -21.07 1.13
CA PRO A 55 14.83 -21.64 2.08
C PRO A 55 14.33 -21.57 3.53
N LEU A 56 13.60 -20.52 3.90
CA LEU A 56 13.06 -20.39 5.27
C LEU A 56 11.95 -21.39 5.53
N TYR A 57 11.06 -21.57 4.56
CA TYR A 57 9.99 -22.55 4.67
C TYR A 57 10.56 -23.98 4.70
N ASN A 58 11.52 -24.30 3.81
CA ASN A 58 12.12 -25.63 3.74
C ASN A 58 12.89 -25.95 5.03
N ALA A 59 13.68 -25.02 5.57
CA ALA A 59 14.37 -25.21 6.86
C ALA A 59 13.39 -25.51 8.00
N TRP A 60 12.23 -24.81 8.04
CA TRP A 60 11.20 -25.09 9.03
C TRP A 60 10.54 -26.45 8.81
N PHE A 61 10.20 -26.79 7.56
CA PHE A 61 9.57 -28.06 7.23
C PHE A 61 10.48 -29.26 7.54
N ASP A 62 11.78 -29.15 7.19
CA ASP A 62 12.77 -30.19 7.47
C ASP A 62 12.93 -30.45 8.97
N ALA A 63 12.86 -29.39 9.77
CA ALA A 63 12.96 -29.50 11.22
C ALA A 63 11.71 -30.10 11.88
N THR A 64 10.53 -29.87 11.31
CA THR A 64 9.25 -30.22 11.96
C THR A 64 8.49 -31.36 11.28
N GLN A 65 8.77 -31.61 9.99
CA GLN A 65 8.03 -32.55 9.12
C GLN A 65 6.50 -32.33 9.16
N SER A 66 6.09 -31.06 9.32
CA SER A 66 4.70 -30.73 9.60
C SER A 66 4.13 -29.65 8.65
N PHE A 67 2.92 -29.91 8.15
CA PHE A 67 2.15 -28.97 7.34
C PHE A 67 1.47 -27.82 8.15
N VAL A 68 1.68 -27.74 9.46
CA VAL A 68 0.99 -26.75 10.31
C VAL A 68 1.22 -25.33 9.81
N LEU A 69 2.46 -24.96 9.46
CA LEU A 69 2.75 -23.63 8.93
C LEU A 69 2.04 -23.37 7.59
N ALA A 70 2.07 -24.32 6.68
CA ALA A 70 1.36 -24.25 5.39
C ALA A 70 -0.15 -24.08 5.57
N LYS A 71 -0.76 -24.82 6.52
CA LYS A 71 -2.18 -24.65 6.88
C LYS A 71 -2.48 -23.27 7.44
N ILE A 72 -1.66 -22.78 8.37
CA ILE A 72 -1.81 -21.43 8.95
C ILE A 72 -1.75 -20.38 7.83
N MET A 73 -0.80 -20.48 6.91
CA MET A 73 -0.67 -19.56 5.78
C MET A 73 -1.88 -19.64 4.83
N SER A 74 -2.36 -20.84 4.52
CA SER A 74 -3.58 -21.06 3.71
C SER A 74 -4.80 -20.39 4.34
N TYR A 75 -5.06 -20.68 5.60
CA TYR A 75 -6.22 -20.15 6.32
C TYR A 75 -6.12 -18.64 6.51
N SER A 76 -4.92 -18.14 6.79
CA SER A 76 -4.67 -16.69 6.90
C SER A 76 -4.95 -15.98 5.59
N ALA A 77 -4.51 -16.54 4.45
CA ALA A 77 -4.78 -15.97 3.13
C ALA A 77 -6.29 -15.91 2.84
N MET A 78 -7.00 -17.02 3.04
CA MET A 78 -8.46 -17.08 2.85
C MET A 78 -9.19 -16.11 3.77
N PHE A 79 -8.79 -16.02 5.04
CA PHE A 79 -9.40 -15.11 6.01
C PHE A 79 -9.17 -13.63 5.65
N VAL A 80 -7.94 -13.27 5.25
CA VAL A 80 -7.61 -11.90 4.85
C VAL A 80 -8.38 -11.50 3.59
N GLU A 81 -8.50 -12.38 2.59
CA GLU A 81 -9.29 -12.14 1.38
C GLU A 81 -10.77 -11.92 1.70
N LEU A 82 -11.33 -12.74 2.61
CA LEU A 82 -12.71 -12.54 3.10
C LEU A 82 -12.88 -11.16 3.74
N VAL A 83 -11.99 -10.80 4.66
CA VAL A 83 -12.04 -9.53 5.38
C VAL A 83 -11.93 -8.36 4.41
N ILE A 84 -10.97 -8.40 3.48
CA ILE A 84 -10.81 -7.34 2.46
C ILE A 84 -12.09 -7.21 1.63
N GLY A 85 -12.63 -8.33 1.11
CA GLY A 85 -13.85 -8.34 0.32
C GLY A 85 -15.03 -7.68 1.04
N VAL A 86 -15.24 -8.02 2.31
CA VAL A 86 -16.32 -7.46 3.12
C VAL A 86 -16.13 -5.97 3.42
N ILE A 87 -14.94 -5.58 3.91
CA ILE A 87 -14.72 -4.20 4.38
C ILE A 87 -14.62 -3.20 3.24
N LEU A 88 -14.28 -3.61 2.00
CA LEU A 88 -14.35 -2.76 0.81
C LEU A 88 -15.78 -2.26 0.51
N LEU A 89 -16.78 -3.08 0.79
CA LEU A 89 -18.20 -2.72 0.57
C LEU A 89 -18.69 -1.70 1.59
N ILE A 90 -18.05 -1.61 2.75
CA ILE A 90 -18.45 -0.73 3.84
C ILE A 90 -17.67 0.60 3.76
N PRO A 91 -18.29 1.74 3.37
CA PRO A 91 -17.58 3.00 3.12
C PRO A 91 -16.69 3.45 4.29
N LYS A 92 -17.14 3.22 5.51
CA LYS A 92 -16.43 3.58 6.75
C LYS A 92 -15.08 2.85 6.90
N PHE A 93 -14.95 1.66 6.32
CA PHE A 93 -13.79 0.78 6.48
C PHE A 93 -12.88 0.70 5.26
N ARG A 94 -13.22 1.34 4.14
CA ARG A 94 -12.45 1.28 2.89
C ARG A 94 -10.98 1.64 3.04
N PHE A 95 -10.67 2.60 3.91
CA PHE A 95 -9.28 2.96 4.20
C PHE A 95 -8.49 1.78 4.79
N TYR A 96 -9.11 1.04 5.72
CA TYR A 96 -8.49 -0.15 6.32
C TYR A 96 -8.36 -1.29 5.30
N ALA A 97 -9.34 -1.44 4.39
CA ALA A 97 -9.26 -2.42 3.32
C ALA A 97 -8.03 -2.19 2.43
N ILE A 98 -7.83 -0.94 1.96
CA ILE A 98 -6.70 -0.57 1.11
C ILE A 98 -5.37 -0.81 1.85
N THR A 99 -5.32 -0.47 3.14
CA THR A 99 -4.14 -0.74 3.96
C THR A 99 -3.86 -2.23 4.10
N LEU A 100 -4.91 -3.01 4.37
CA LEU A 100 -4.78 -4.46 4.51
C LEU A 100 -4.35 -5.11 3.19
N ILE A 101 -4.83 -4.60 2.05
CA ILE A 101 -4.37 -5.01 0.72
C ILE A 101 -2.86 -4.77 0.59
N LEU A 102 -2.39 -3.55 0.90
CA LEU A 102 -0.98 -3.22 0.80
C LEU A 102 -0.12 -4.12 1.70
N VAL A 103 -0.52 -4.29 2.96
CA VAL A 103 0.21 -5.13 3.93
C VAL A 103 0.21 -6.59 3.49
N PHE A 104 -0.96 -7.13 3.13
CA PHE A 104 -1.10 -8.53 2.71
C PHE A 104 -0.22 -8.84 1.50
N HIS A 105 -0.25 -8.00 0.49
CA HIS A 105 0.53 -8.23 -0.71
C HIS A 105 2.03 -7.99 -0.52
N THR A 106 2.43 -7.07 0.37
CA THR A 106 3.85 -6.91 0.74
C THR A 106 4.36 -8.15 1.49
N ILE A 107 3.55 -8.71 2.41
CA ILE A 107 3.89 -9.98 3.08
C ILE A 107 3.99 -11.10 2.05
N LEU A 108 3.02 -11.22 1.15
CA LEU A 108 3.02 -12.23 0.11
C LEU A 108 4.27 -12.12 -0.78
N PHE A 109 4.60 -10.92 -1.26
CA PHE A 109 5.83 -10.65 -2.01
C PHE A 109 7.09 -11.05 -1.22
N SER A 110 7.09 -10.82 0.10
CA SER A 110 8.23 -11.17 0.97
C SER A 110 8.51 -12.68 1.01
N PHE A 111 7.50 -13.51 0.83
CA PHE A 111 7.65 -14.97 0.78
C PHE A 111 7.84 -15.53 -0.63
N THR A 112 7.29 -14.89 -1.65
CA THR A 112 7.18 -15.44 -2.99
C THR A 112 8.03 -14.73 -4.02
N GLY A 113 8.61 -13.59 -3.66
CA GLY A 113 9.39 -12.76 -4.58
C GLY A 113 8.55 -12.30 -5.76
N GLU A 114 9.10 -12.40 -6.97
CA GLU A 114 8.47 -11.92 -8.21
C GLU A 114 7.56 -12.94 -8.91
N THR A 115 7.20 -14.02 -8.23
CA THR A 115 6.39 -15.10 -8.86
C THR A 115 5.04 -14.62 -9.37
N PHE A 116 4.49 -13.57 -8.76
CA PHE A 116 3.25 -12.92 -9.22
C PHE A 116 3.47 -11.78 -10.24
N GLY A 117 4.66 -11.68 -10.81
CA GLY A 117 4.98 -10.64 -11.79
C GLY A 117 4.91 -9.23 -11.21
N TYR A 118 4.28 -8.33 -11.94
CA TYR A 118 4.17 -6.89 -11.60
C TYR A 118 3.01 -6.57 -10.66
N PHE A 119 2.68 -7.49 -9.77
CA PHE A 119 1.52 -7.36 -8.89
C PHE A 119 1.59 -6.14 -7.95
N MET A 120 2.79 -5.69 -7.57
CA MET A 120 2.94 -4.51 -6.72
C MET A 120 2.65 -3.20 -7.46
N GLU A 121 2.89 -3.12 -8.76
CA GLU A 121 2.44 -1.99 -9.60
C GLU A 121 0.91 -1.90 -9.59
N ASP A 122 0.21 -3.03 -9.68
CA ASP A 122 -1.25 -3.06 -9.59
C ASP A 122 -1.74 -2.54 -8.24
N VAL A 123 -1.06 -2.89 -7.13
CA VAL A 123 -1.37 -2.36 -5.80
C VAL A 123 -1.14 -0.84 -5.74
N LEU A 124 -0.06 -0.31 -6.31
CA LEU A 124 0.20 1.13 -6.38
C LEU A 124 -0.87 1.85 -7.23
N ILE A 125 -1.27 1.28 -8.36
CA ILE A 125 -2.36 1.81 -9.21
C ILE A 125 -3.68 1.83 -8.42
N ILE A 126 -3.97 0.78 -7.66
CA ILE A 126 -5.14 0.72 -6.78
C ILE A 126 -5.09 1.85 -5.74
N LEU A 127 -3.96 2.05 -5.07
CA LEU A 127 -3.79 3.13 -4.10
C LEU A 127 -4.07 4.51 -4.71
N ILE A 128 -3.59 4.76 -5.94
CA ILE A 128 -3.85 6.00 -6.67
C ILE A 128 -5.35 6.14 -6.99
N ALA A 129 -5.97 5.09 -7.54
CA ALA A 129 -7.36 5.11 -7.98
C ALA A 129 -8.35 5.30 -6.83
N PHE A 130 -8.02 4.81 -5.62
CA PHE A 130 -8.88 4.91 -4.44
C PHE A 130 -8.62 6.14 -3.57
N ARG A 131 -7.63 6.94 -3.91
CA ARG A 131 -7.33 8.18 -3.20
C ARG A 131 -8.35 9.27 -3.54
N SER A 132 -8.84 9.96 -2.52
CA SER A 132 -9.55 11.25 -2.71
C SER A 132 -8.52 12.34 -2.97
N TRP A 133 -8.68 13.07 -4.07
CA TRP A 133 -7.80 14.17 -4.43
C TRP A 133 -8.39 15.50 -3.93
N PRO A 134 -7.61 16.37 -3.26
CA PRO A 134 -8.09 17.67 -2.84
C PRO A 134 -8.57 18.50 -4.03
N LYS A 135 -9.75 19.14 -3.87
CA LYS A 135 -10.32 20.02 -4.90
C LYS A 135 -9.65 21.38 -4.91
N ASP A 136 -9.43 21.92 -3.71
CA ASP A 136 -8.88 23.26 -3.53
C ASP A 136 -7.38 23.19 -3.27
N LYS A 137 -6.69 24.34 -3.51
CA LYS A 137 -5.29 24.48 -3.18
C LYS A 137 -5.10 24.35 -1.67
N SER A 138 -4.22 23.47 -1.27
CA SER A 138 -3.85 23.23 0.12
C SER A 138 -2.77 24.19 0.57
N GLU A 139 -2.84 24.69 1.82
CA GLU A 139 -1.82 25.58 2.37
C GLU A 139 -0.81 24.81 3.20
N VAL A 140 0.49 25.08 2.97
CA VAL A 140 1.60 24.52 3.76
C VAL A 140 2.40 25.64 4.39
N LYS A 141 2.52 25.60 5.71
CA LYS A 141 3.37 26.51 6.50
C LYS A 141 4.58 25.75 7.01
N TYR A 142 5.77 26.26 6.78
CA TYR A 142 7.02 25.60 7.18
C TYR A 142 8.02 26.58 7.76
N SER A 143 8.91 26.10 8.64
CA SER A 143 10.00 26.87 9.22
C SER A 143 11.28 26.73 8.39
N SER A 144 12.25 27.61 8.64
CA SER A 144 13.56 27.67 7.96
C SER A 144 14.56 26.62 8.48
N SER A 145 14.14 25.45 8.97
CA SER A 145 15.11 24.41 9.30
C SER A 145 15.68 23.80 8.02
N SER A 146 16.94 23.37 8.04
CA SER A 146 17.61 22.76 6.88
C SER A 146 16.82 21.57 6.31
N PHE A 147 16.28 20.72 7.18
CA PHE A 147 15.46 19.59 6.76
C PHE A 147 14.19 20.05 6.01
N ASN A 148 13.47 21.04 6.56
CA ASN A 148 12.25 21.53 5.95
C ASN A 148 12.52 22.19 4.59
N GLU A 149 13.62 22.92 4.45
CA GLU A 149 13.99 23.56 3.18
C GLU A 149 14.34 22.53 2.10
N ILE A 150 15.11 21.51 2.46
CA ILE A 150 15.43 20.39 1.55
C ILE A 150 14.13 19.68 1.14
N PHE A 151 13.29 19.34 2.11
CA PHE A 151 12.02 18.65 1.83
C PHE A 151 11.11 19.49 0.94
N ILE A 152 10.93 20.78 1.25
CA ILE A 152 10.07 21.67 0.45
C ILE A 152 10.62 21.89 -0.96
N THR A 153 11.94 21.97 -1.11
CA THR A 153 12.59 22.07 -2.44
C THR A 153 12.30 20.80 -3.25
N PHE A 154 12.50 19.62 -2.67
CA PHE A 154 12.13 18.35 -3.29
C PHE A 154 10.62 18.28 -3.60
N PHE A 155 9.78 18.68 -2.64
CA PHE A 155 8.33 18.64 -2.80
C PHE A 155 7.84 19.52 -3.96
N LYS A 156 8.45 20.71 -4.17
CA LYS A 156 8.16 21.56 -5.33
C LYS A 156 8.42 20.87 -6.68
N LEU A 157 9.41 19.98 -6.74
CA LEU A 157 9.73 19.25 -7.97
C LEU A 157 8.67 18.19 -8.31
N ILE A 158 8.00 17.63 -7.30
CA ILE A 158 6.99 16.57 -7.50
C ILE A 158 5.55 17.09 -7.48
N ASP A 159 5.31 18.33 -7.04
CA ASP A 159 3.97 18.97 -7.08
C ASP A 159 3.69 19.57 -8.47
N PHE A 160 3.63 18.73 -9.48
CA PHE A 160 3.42 19.12 -10.88
C PHE A 160 2.13 19.92 -11.08
N ASP A 161 1.08 19.56 -10.36
CA ASP A 161 -0.24 20.19 -10.45
C ASP A 161 -0.32 21.52 -9.68
N LYS A 162 0.76 21.91 -9.00
CA LYS A 162 0.84 23.11 -8.14
C LYS A 162 -0.35 23.21 -7.17
N ARG A 163 -0.64 22.09 -6.52
CA ARG A 163 -1.78 21.96 -5.60
C ARG A 163 -1.54 22.61 -4.25
N PHE A 164 -0.27 22.90 -3.91
CA PHE A 164 0.11 23.41 -2.61
C PHE A 164 0.63 24.85 -2.69
N VAL A 165 0.10 25.72 -1.81
CA VAL A 165 0.59 27.05 -1.57
C VAL A 165 1.56 26.99 -0.39
N LEU A 166 2.85 27.19 -0.67
CA LEU A 166 3.93 27.05 0.31
C LEU A 166 4.25 28.40 0.94
N LYS A 167 4.06 28.54 2.26
CA LYS A 167 4.31 29.78 3.01
C LYS A 167 5.37 29.55 4.09
N ARG A 168 6.45 30.31 4.05
CA ARG A 168 7.49 30.29 5.08
C ARG A 168 6.97 31.01 6.33
N ARG A 169 7.13 30.41 7.52
CA ARG A 169 6.82 31.01 8.83
C ARG A 169 7.96 30.79 9.82
N THR A 170 8.15 31.72 10.74
CA THR A 170 9.32 31.80 11.64
C THR A 170 9.09 31.10 13.01
N ILE A 171 7.89 30.64 13.34
CA ILE A 171 7.48 30.49 14.75
C ILE A 171 7.59 29.06 15.34
N LYS A 172 7.64 27.99 14.52
CA LYS A 172 7.85 26.61 15.01
C LYS A 172 8.60 25.75 13.99
N PRO A 173 9.49 24.84 14.42
CA PRO A 173 10.33 24.03 13.52
C PRO A 173 9.56 22.92 12.79
N GLU A 174 8.25 22.99 12.70
CA GLU A 174 7.41 21.95 12.13
C GLU A 174 6.79 22.37 10.80
N ILE A 175 6.54 21.38 9.94
CA ILE A 175 5.73 21.54 8.73
C ILE A 175 4.26 21.36 9.15
N ASN A 176 3.42 22.32 8.76
CA ASN A 176 1.98 22.27 8.97
C ASN A 176 1.28 22.35 7.61
N ALA A 177 0.40 21.40 7.30
CA ALA A 177 -0.38 21.37 6.06
C ALA A 177 -1.87 21.45 6.38
N THR A 178 -2.56 22.35 5.70
CA THR A 178 -4.03 22.43 5.72
C THR A 178 -4.55 21.87 4.41
N ILE A 179 -5.19 20.69 4.47
CA ILE A 179 -5.71 19.95 3.31
C ILE A 179 -7.20 19.71 3.54
N GLU A 180 -8.04 20.20 2.63
CA GLU A 180 -9.53 20.11 2.75
C GLU A 180 -10.05 20.61 4.12
N GLY A 181 -9.50 21.71 4.62
CA GLY A 181 -9.88 22.30 5.92
C GLY A 181 -9.34 21.57 7.16
N ARG A 182 -8.62 20.46 7.01
CA ARG A 182 -7.99 19.73 8.11
C ARG A 182 -6.53 20.11 8.26
N VAL A 183 -6.10 20.37 9.50
CA VAL A 183 -4.71 20.72 9.81
C VAL A 183 -3.94 19.49 10.22
N TYR A 184 -2.81 19.25 9.55
CA TYR A 184 -1.86 18.19 9.83
C TYR A 184 -0.51 18.79 10.22
N ASN A 185 0.19 18.20 11.19
CA ASN A 185 1.46 18.71 11.72
C ASN A 185 2.58 17.68 11.62
N GLY A 186 3.82 18.15 11.43
CA GLY A 186 5.02 17.33 11.44
C GLY A 186 5.00 16.21 10.40
N ARG A 187 5.35 14.98 10.81
CA ARG A 187 5.39 13.81 9.92
C ARG A 187 4.05 13.53 9.23
N LYS A 188 2.92 13.75 9.91
CA LYS A 188 1.60 13.58 9.31
C LYS A 188 1.35 14.56 8.17
N ALA A 189 1.77 15.82 8.33
CA ALA A 189 1.67 16.80 7.25
C ALA A 189 2.46 16.34 6.02
N ILE A 190 3.70 15.89 6.21
CA ILE A 190 4.55 15.34 5.14
C ILE A 190 3.85 14.17 4.41
N VAL A 191 3.34 13.20 5.17
CA VAL A 191 2.66 12.02 4.59
C VAL A 191 1.44 12.45 3.78
N HIS A 192 0.57 13.32 4.32
CA HIS A 192 -0.62 13.78 3.60
C HIS A 192 -0.27 14.63 2.37
N MET A 193 0.76 15.48 2.45
CA MET A 193 1.26 16.24 1.30
C MET A 193 1.69 15.29 0.16
N LEU A 194 2.58 14.33 0.46
CA LEU A 194 3.10 13.38 -0.54
C LEU A 194 1.97 12.54 -1.15
N LEU A 195 1.09 11.97 -0.32
CA LEU A 195 -0.04 11.19 -0.80
C LEU A 195 -1.07 12.01 -1.61
N SER A 196 -1.07 13.32 -1.51
CA SER A 196 -1.96 14.21 -2.28
C SER A 196 -1.29 14.77 -3.54
N THR A 197 -0.13 14.26 -3.92
CA THR A 197 0.69 14.74 -5.03
C THR A 197 0.89 13.63 -6.05
N THR A 198 0.51 13.86 -7.30
CA THR A 198 0.65 12.87 -8.40
C THR A 198 2.10 12.46 -8.60
N GLY A 199 3.04 13.42 -8.51
CA GLY A 199 4.47 13.16 -8.65
C GLY A 199 5.04 12.17 -7.63
N PHE A 200 4.46 12.05 -6.44
CA PHE A 200 4.88 11.04 -5.47
C PHE A 200 4.64 9.61 -5.98
N TYR A 201 3.49 9.35 -6.58
CA TYR A 201 3.17 8.03 -7.12
C TYR A 201 4.01 7.71 -8.36
N ILE A 202 4.25 8.72 -9.20
CA ILE A 202 5.16 8.59 -10.34
C ILE A 202 6.57 8.25 -9.84
N LEU A 203 7.04 8.92 -8.79
CA LEU A 203 8.35 8.63 -8.19
C LEU A 203 8.43 7.20 -7.62
N LEU A 204 7.38 6.73 -6.93
CA LEU A 204 7.33 5.35 -6.44
C LEU A 204 7.39 4.34 -7.59
N LEU A 205 6.62 4.55 -8.65
CA LEU A 205 6.63 3.70 -9.83
C LEU A 205 8.00 3.67 -10.51
N PHE A 206 8.61 4.84 -10.73
CA PHE A 206 9.95 4.91 -11.30
C PHE A 206 11.02 4.30 -10.39
N SER A 207 10.86 4.42 -9.06
CA SER A 207 11.79 3.77 -8.12
C SER A 207 11.70 2.26 -8.22
N GLU A 208 10.50 1.70 -8.30
CA GLU A 208 10.30 0.27 -8.47
C GLU A 208 10.88 -0.21 -9.82
N MET A 209 10.50 0.44 -10.92
CA MET A 209 11.02 0.12 -12.26
C MET A 209 12.55 0.26 -12.32
N GLY A 210 13.12 1.29 -11.71
CA GLY A 210 14.57 1.52 -11.64
C GLY A 210 15.28 0.40 -10.88
N ILE A 211 14.73 -0.04 -9.75
CA ILE A 211 15.28 -1.18 -8.99
C ILE A 211 15.26 -2.44 -9.86
N ARG A 212 14.17 -2.71 -10.58
CA ARG A 212 14.04 -3.87 -11.46
C ARG A 212 15.01 -3.83 -12.65
N PHE A 213 15.30 -2.61 -13.13
CA PHE A 213 16.22 -2.43 -14.26
C PHE A 213 17.71 -2.52 -13.86
N VAL A 214 18.05 -1.98 -12.68
CA VAL A 214 19.47 -1.84 -12.24
C VAL A 214 19.96 -3.08 -11.51
N PHE A 215 19.09 -3.78 -10.78
CA PHE A 215 19.47 -4.91 -9.93
C PHE A 215 18.88 -6.22 -10.43
N ASP A 216 19.63 -7.31 -10.21
CA ASP A 216 19.21 -8.68 -10.50
C ASP A 216 19.24 -9.56 -9.25
N GLY A 217 18.53 -10.69 -9.31
CA GLY A 217 18.55 -11.74 -8.30
C GLY A 217 18.20 -11.24 -6.89
N VAL A 218 18.99 -11.65 -5.91
CA VAL A 218 18.76 -11.36 -4.49
C VAL A 218 18.81 -9.85 -4.19
N ALA A 219 19.71 -9.10 -4.85
CA ALA A 219 19.82 -7.66 -4.63
C ALA A 219 18.54 -6.92 -5.04
N LYS A 220 17.96 -7.25 -6.19
CA LYS A 220 16.68 -6.72 -6.65
C LYS A 220 15.58 -7.00 -5.63
N TYR A 221 15.47 -8.25 -5.21
CA TYR A 221 14.46 -8.65 -4.21
C TYR A 221 14.59 -7.86 -2.91
N ILE A 222 15.80 -7.74 -2.35
CA ILE A 222 16.04 -6.97 -1.11
C ILE A 222 15.66 -5.50 -1.29
N CYS A 223 16.05 -4.87 -2.40
CA CYS A 223 15.71 -3.46 -2.66
C CYS A 223 14.21 -3.23 -2.76
N LEU A 224 13.48 -4.11 -3.45
CA LEU A 224 12.00 -4.05 -3.53
C LEU A 224 11.35 -4.26 -2.17
N MET A 225 11.83 -5.21 -1.37
CA MET A 225 11.38 -5.43 0.00
C MET A 225 11.54 -4.16 0.85
N ILE A 226 12.71 -3.53 0.80
CA ILE A 226 12.97 -2.28 1.52
C ILE A 226 12.00 -1.19 1.06
N LEU A 227 11.77 -1.04 -0.25
CA LEU A 227 10.86 -0.04 -0.80
C LEU A 227 9.43 -0.22 -0.24
N PHE A 228 8.87 -1.42 -0.31
CA PHE A 228 7.49 -1.68 0.10
C PHE A 228 7.28 -1.61 1.61
N TRP A 229 8.20 -2.17 2.41
CA TRP A 229 8.13 -2.05 3.87
C TRP A 229 8.33 -0.60 4.33
N SER A 230 9.20 0.16 3.66
CA SER A 230 9.36 1.59 3.92
C SER A 230 8.09 2.37 3.61
N LEU A 231 7.36 2.01 2.54
CA LEU A 231 6.06 2.62 2.21
C LEU A 231 5.02 2.34 3.31
N ILE A 232 4.92 1.10 3.79
CA ILE A 232 4.02 0.74 4.91
C ILE A 232 4.38 1.53 6.17
N TRP A 233 5.67 1.57 6.52
CA TRP A 233 6.14 2.34 7.67
C TRP A 233 5.85 3.84 7.51
N PHE A 234 6.03 4.37 6.31
CA PHE A 234 5.72 5.77 5.99
C PHE A 234 4.23 6.08 6.18
N LEU A 235 3.34 5.18 5.77
CA LEU A 235 1.89 5.34 5.91
C LEU A 235 1.37 5.15 7.35
N SER A 236 2.16 4.54 8.23
CA SER A 236 1.77 4.21 9.60
C SER A 236 1.16 5.36 10.43
N PRO A 237 1.60 6.64 10.34
CA PRO A 237 1.00 7.72 11.11
C PRO A 237 -0.48 7.98 10.81
N ILE A 238 -0.89 7.72 9.55
CA ILE A 238 -2.30 7.85 9.14
C ILE A 238 -3.10 6.66 9.66
N LEU A 239 -2.53 5.45 9.61
CA LEU A 239 -3.15 4.22 10.06
C LEU A 239 -3.53 4.30 11.55
N PHE A 240 -2.59 4.71 12.39
CA PHE A 240 -2.80 4.84 13.85
C PHE A 240 -3.76 5.98 14.22
N GLU A 241 -3.87 7.04 13.43
CA GLU A 241 -4.83 8.11 13.70
C GLU A 241 -6.28 7.66 13.56
N HIS A 242 -6.57 6.85 12.55
CA HIS A 242 -7.92 6.32 12.35
C HIS A 242 -8.34 5.34 13.44
N LEU A 243 -7.39 4.62 14.04
CA LEU A 243 -7.63 3.74 15.17
C LEU A 243 -7.92 4.53 16.46
N LYS A 244 -7.16 5.59 16.75
CA LYS A 244 -7.33 6.41 17.97
C LYS A 244 -8.63 7.22 18.04
N LYS A 245 -9.22 7.59 16.91
CA LYS A 245 -10.49 8.35 16.87
C LYS A 245 -11.73 7.49 17.16
N LYS A 246 -11.56 6.19 17.37
CA LYS A 246 -12.67 5.24 17.59
C LYS A 246 -12.67 4.60 18.97
N ILE A 247 -11.63 4.84 19.77
CA ILE A 247 -11.56 4.51 21.20
C ILE A 247 -11.85 5.77 22.00
#